data_37c8d57a9bc169d7947220b475a302fa
#
_entry.id   37c8d57a9bc169d7947220b475a302fa
#
_cell.length_a   1.000
_cell.length_b   1.000
_cell.length_c   1.000
_cell.angle_alpha   90.00
_cell.angle_beta   90.00
_cell.angle_gamma   90.00
#
_symmetry.space_group_name_H-M   'P 1'
#
loop_
_entity.id
_entity.type
_entity.pdbx_description
1 polymer ?
#
loop_
_entity_poly.entity_id
_entity_poly.type
_entity_poly.pdbx_seq_one_letter_code
_entity_poly.pdbx_strand_id
1 'polypeptide(L)'
;MNNYQKQPFIPAIQKTSTLVGLSFLALGCFILSINFRTIEVSPSYEEKIEAANLMQKAMSMLKNHRMEESVFIDIENDPNETGLVGSPFSLITTDEGDLDSKLTTLDPNFSAVMVELMYQLGLKDGDTIAVLMTGSMPGANIAVLTACKALGVIPITITSVGASQWGANLVDF
;
A
#
# COMPACT_ATOMS: atom_id res chain seq x y z
N MET A 1 -68.40 -3.21 20.00
CA MET A 1 -67.39 -2.92 18.94
C MET A 1 -66.07 -3.43 19.47
N ASN A 2 -65.61 -4.58 18.98
CA ASN A 2 -64.32 -5.15 19.37
C ASN A 2 -63.22 -4.45 18.58
N ASN A 3 -62.40 -3.67 19.25
CA ASN A 3 -61.19 -3.10 18.68
C ASN A 3 -60.11 -4.22 18.53
N TYR A 4 -60.09 -4.86 17.39
CA TYR A 4 -58.95 -5.70 17.00
C TYR A 4 -57.75 -4.79 16.70
N GLN A 5 -56.91 -4.55 17.71
CA GLN A 5 -55.57 -4.02 17.45
C GLN A 5 -54.74 -5.11 16.77
N LYS A 6 -54.50 -4.97 15.46
CA LYS A 6 -53.55 -5.80 14.75
C LYS A 6 -52.15 -5.59 15.35
N GLN A 7 -51.67 -6.60 16.08
CA GLN A 7 -50.27 -6.55 16.53
C GLN A 7 -49.35 -6.51 15.30
N PRO A 8 -48.38 -5.62 15.28
CA PRO A 8 -47.42 -5.55 14.14
C PRO A 8 -46.67 -6.87 14.02
N PHE A 9 -46.56 -7.38 12.82
CA PHE A 9 -45.74 -8.56 12.53
C PHE A 9 -44.27 -8.18 12.77
N ILE A 10 -43.61 -8.79 13.76
CA ILE A 10 -42.19 -8.62 14.05
C ILE A 10 -41.49 -9.90 13.54
N PRO A 11 -40.63 -9.81 12.50
CA PRO A 11 -39.86 -10.93 12.04
C PRO A 11 -39.06 -11.58 13.18
N ALA A 12 -38.89 -12.90 13.15
CA ALA A 12 -38.20 -13.64 14.22
C ALA A 12 -36.78 -13.11 14.49
N ILE A 13 -36.10 -12.63 13.47
CA ILE A 13 -34.76 -12.04 13.57
C ILE A 13 -34.71 -10.72 14.35
N GLN A 14 -35.85 -10.01 14.43
CA GLN A 14 -35.96 -8.73 15.16
C GLN A 14 -36.44 -8.91 16.63
N LYS A 15 -36.71 -10.15 17.03
CA LYS A 15 -37.08 -10.42 18.44
C LYS A 15 -35.85 -10.25 19.32
N THR A 16 -36.00 -9.56 20.44
CA THR A 16 -34.91 -9.32 21.41
C THR A 16 -34.17 -10.59 21.82
N SER A 17 -34.94 -11.68 22.07
CA SER A 17 -34.35 -12.98 22.44
C SER A 17 -33.45 -13.55 21.33
N THR A 18 -33.83 -13.41 20.05
CA THR A 18 -33.03 -13.86 18.90
C THR A 18 -31.76 -13.01 18.75
N LEU A 19 -31.90 -11.68 18.90
CA LEU A 19 -30.74 -10.77 18.83
C LEU A 19 -29.74 -11.04 19.97
N VAL A 20 -30.21 -11.27 21.17
CA VAL A 20 -29.38 -11.65 22.32
C VAL A 20 -28.66 -12.99 22.05
N GLY A 21 -29.37 -14.01 21.55
CA GLY A 21 -28.77 -15.29 21.18
C GLY A 21 -27.70 -15.15 20.11
N LEU A 22 -27.97 -14.35 19.06
CA LEU A 22 -26.98 -14.07 18.00
C LEU A 22 -25.77 -13.31 18.53
N SER A 23 -25.95 -12.37 19.47
CA SER A 23 -24.85 -11.65 20.09
C SER A 23 -23.93 -12.58 20.88
N PHE A 24 -24.49 -13.52 21.67
CA PHE A 24 -23.70 -14.51 22.37
C PHE A 24 -22.97 -15.47 21.43
N LEU A 25 -23.62 -15.89 20.33
CA LEU A 25 -22.99 -16.71 19.29
C LEU A 25 -21.82 -15.96 18.64
N ALA A 26 -22.02 -14.72 18.25
CA ALA A 26 -20.97 -13.87 17.65
C ALA A 26 -19.79 -13.69 18.61
N LEU A 27 -20.07 -13.40 19.89
CA LEU A 27 -19.03 -13.28 20.92
C LEU A 27 -18.27 -14.61 21.11
N GLY A 28 -18.97 -15.74 21.13
CA GLY A 28 -18.35 -17.06 21.19
C GLY A 28 -17.44 -17.33 20.00
N CYS A 29 -17.90 -17.07 18.77
CA CYS A 29 -17.10 -17.21 17.56
C CYS A 29 -15.88 -16.27 17.58
N PHE A 30 -16.04 -15.06 18.07
CA PHE A 30 -14.93 -14.10 18.20
C PHE A 30 -13.87 -14.61 19.18
N ILE A 31 -14.28 -15.09 20.35
CA ILE A 31 -13.34 -15.66 21.34
C ILE A 31 -12.62 -16.88 20.76
N LEU A 32 -13.35 -17.77 20.08
CA LEU A 32 -12.74 -18.92 19.40
C LEU A 32 -11.73 -18.49 18.34
N SER A 33 -12.07 -17.51 17.49
CA SER A 33 -11.18 -16.97 16.47
C SER A 33 -9.88 -16.40 17.04
N ILE A 34 -9.94 -15.74 18.19
CA ILE A 34 -8.73 -15.19 18.84
C ILE A 34 -7.84 -16.31 19.41
N ASN A 35 -8.46 -17.35 19.99
CA ASN A 35 -7.72 -18.43 20.67
C ASN A 35 -7.17 -19.48 19.70
N PHE A 36 -7.83 -19.68 18.56
CA PHE A 36 -7.42 -20.65 17.53
C PHE A 36 -6.82 -19.97 16.30
N ARG A 37 -5.87 -19.05 16.51
CA ARG A 37 -5.12 -18.46 15.41
C ARG A 37 -4.12 -19.45 14.86
N THR A 38 -4.27 -19.83 13.60
CA THR A 38 -3.21 -20.51 12.85
C THR A 38 -2.28 -19.44 12.29
N ILE A 39 -1.01 -19.48 12.67
CA ILE A 39 0.02 -18.61 12.10
C ILE A 39 0.70 -19.43 11.01
N GLU A 40 0.46 -19.07 9.76
CA GLU A 40 1.24 -19.54 8.62
C GLU A 40 2.25 -18.47 8.23
N VAL A 41 3.51 -18.87 8.09
CA VAL A 41 4.53 -17.98 7.55
C VAL A 41 4.27 -17.86 6.04
N SER A 42 4.07 -16.64 5.57
CA SER A 42 3.88 -16.37 4.14
C SER A 42 5.10 -16.83 3.34
N PRO A 43 4.91 -17.38 2.13
CA PRO A 43 6.04 -17.63 1.24
C PRO A 43 6.90 -16.37 1.05
N SER A 44 8.20 -16.56 0.93
CA SER A 44 9.17 -15.44 0.79
C SER A 44 9.06 -14.38 1.89
N TYR A 45 8.78 -14.80 3.13
CA TYR A 45 8.60 -13.88 4.26
C TYR A 45 9.86 -13.04 4.53
N GLU A 46 11.04 -13.67 4.52
CA GLU A 46 12.31 -13.00 4.77
C GLU A 46 12.62 -11.97 3.68
N GLU A 47 12.39 -12.32 2.42
CA GLU A 47 12.58 -11.41 1.28
C GLU A 47 11.59 -10.24 1.33
N LYS A 48 10.36 -10.46 1.80
CA LYS A 48 9.37 -9.39 2.02
C LYS A 48 9.83 -8.40 3.07
N ILE A 49 10.35 -8.89 4.19
CA ILE A 49 10.90 -8.04 5.26
C ILE A 49 12.15 -7.29 4.76
N GLU A 50 13.04 -7.96 4.06
CA GLU A 50 14.22 -7.34 3.48
C GLU A 50 13.84 -6.25 2.49
N ALA A 51 12.91 -6.51 1.58
CA ALA A 51 12.44 -5.54 0.59
C ALA A 51 11.84 -4.30 1.26
N ALA A 52 10.99 -4.47 2.28
CA ALA A 52 10.41 -3.36 3.04
C ALA A 52 11.48 -2.53 3.76
N ASN A 53 12.47 -3.16 4.38
CA ASN A 53 13.60 -2.48 5.02
C ASN A 53 14.47 -1.72 4.00
N LEU A 54 14.73 -2.31 2.83
CA LEU A 54 15.47 -1.67 1.74
C LEU A 54 14.70 -0.45 1.22
N MET A 55 13.39 -0.56 1.06
CA MET A 55 12.52 0.55 0.63
C MET A 55 12.54 1.69 1.65
N GLN A 56 12.36 1.38 2.93
CA GLN A 56 12.44 2.38 4.01
C GLN A 56 13.79 3.13 4.00
N LYS A 57 14.88 2.39 3.80
CA LYS A 57 16.23 2.97 3.72
C LYS A 57 16.39 3.87 2.49
N ALA A 58 15.94 3.41 1.32
CA ALA A 58 16.01 4.18 0.07
C ALA A 58 15.21 5.49 0.18
N MET A 59 13.98 5.42 0.70
CA MET A 59 13.14 6.59 0.92
C MET A 59 13.81 7.59 1.89
N SER A 60 14.40 7.10 2.98
CA SER A 60 15.11 7.96 3.94
C SER A 60 16.32 8.66 3.30
N MET A 61 17.05 7.97 2.44
CA MET A 61 18.18 8.57 1.70
C MET A 61 17.72 9.67 0.74
N LEU A 62 16.64 9.44 0.00
CA LEU A 62 16.06 10.42 -0.93
C LEU A 62 15.50 11.62 -0.18
N LYS A 63 14.78 11.41 0.92
CA LYS A 63 14.31 12.50 1.79
C LYS A 63 15.47 13.37 2.28
N ASN A 64 16.54 12.75 2.78
CA ASN A 64 17.71 13.49 3.26
C ASN A 64 18.36 14.32 2.15
N HIS A 65 18.52 13.74 0.95
CA HIS A 65 19.04 14.46 -0.21
C HIS A 65 18.17 15.67 -0.57
N ARG A 66 16.84 15.49 -0.60
CA ARG A 66 15.90 16.60 -0.82
C ARG A 66 16.06 17.73 0.20
N MET A 67 16.28 17.38 1.47
CA MET A 67 16.49 18.35 2.54
C MET A 67 17.85 19.08 2.37
N GLU A 68 18.90 18.36 1.95
CA GLU A 68 20.22 18.95 1.65
C GLU A 68 20.14 19.97 0.50
N GLU A 69 19.35 19.67 -0.53
CA GLU A 69 19.08 20.60 -1.65
C GLU A 69 18.11 21.75 -1.28
N SER A 70 17.65 21.81 -0.02
CA SER A 70 16.72 22.81 0.48
C SER A 70 15.37 22.87 -0.28
N VAL A 71 14.94 21.76 -0.87
CA VAL A 71 13.66 21.65 -1.56
C VAL A 71 12.54 21.38 -0.56
N PHE A 72 11.56 22.27 -0.53
CA PHE A 72 10.45 22.22 0.43
C PHE A 72 9.62 20.93 0.34
N ILE A 73 9.24 20.38 1.50
CA ILE A 73 8.31 19.26 1.62
C ILE A 73 6.93 19.83 1.98
N ASP A 74 5.95 19.57 1.15
CA ASP A 74 4.57 19.98 1.34
C ASP A 74 3.85 19.01 2.30
N ILE A 75 3.83 19.37 3.58
CA ILE A 75 3.25 18.52 4.65
C ILE A 75 1.74 18.32 4.46
N GLU A 76 1.05 19.23 3.80
CA GLU A 76 -0.39 19.09 3.55
C GLU A 76 -0.67 17.92 2.59
N ASN A 77 0.17 17.75 1.57
CA ASN A 77 0.02 16.72 0.55
C ASN A 77 0.97 15.51 0.77
N ASP A 78 1.94 15.63 1.65
CA ASP A 78 2.84 14.56 2.11
C ASP A 78 2.82 14.46 3.64
N PRO A 79 1.70 14.01 4.25
CA PRO A 79 1.52 14.01 5.70
C PRO A 79 2.50 13.10 6.45
N ASN A 80 3.09 12.14 5.76
CA ASN A 80 4.13 11.26 6.30
C ASN A 80 5.54 11.85 6.11
N GLU A 81 5.64 13.04 5.54
CA GLU A 81 6.90 13.71 5.26
C GLU A 81 7.92 12.81 4.56
N THR A 82 7.47 12.06 3.57
CA THR A 82 8.33 11.12 2.83
C THR A 82 9.36 11.84 1.98
N GLY A 83 9.05 13.06 1.56
CA GLY A 83 9.85 13.85 0.63
C GLY A 83 9.78 13.35 -0.81
N LEU A 84 8.86 12.44 -1.13
CA LEU A 84 8.71 11.81 -2.44
C LEU A 84 7.40 12.18 -3.14
N VAL A 85 6.61 13.04 -2.53
CA VAL A 85 5.44 13.66 -3.17
C VAL A 85 5.89 14.94 -3.85
N GLY A 86 5.56 15.07 -5.12
CA GLY A 86 5.85 16.24 -5.93
C GLY A 86 4.80 17.35 -5.79
N SER A 87 4.71 18.20 -6.79
CA SER A 87 3.76 19.32 -6.83
C SER A 87 2.52 18.98 -7.66
N PRO A 88 1.41 19.74 -7.49
CA PRO A 88 0.24 19.58 -8.35
C PRO A 88 0.55 19.92 -9.81
N PHE A 89 1.53 20.78 -10.07
CA PHE A 89 1.93 21.17 -11.42
C PHE A 89 3.38 21.64 -11.47
N SER A 90 4.08 21.26 -12.54
CA SER A 90 5.42 21.76 -12.90
C SER A 90 5.59 21.73 -14.42
N LEU A 91 6.77 22.15 -14.91
CA LEU A 91 7.08 22.13 -16.36
C LEU A 91 7.16 20.70 -16.95
N ILE A 92 7.35 19.69 -16.12
CA ILE A 92 7.44 18.29 -16.53
C ILE A 92 6.22 17.46 -16.13
N THR A 93 5.15 18.12 -15.66
CA THR A 93 3.89 17.44 -15.36
C THR A 93 3.19 17.06 -16.67
N THR A 94 2.92 15.76 -16.83
CA THR A 94 2.40 15.20 -18.09
C THR A 94 0.90 15.00 -18.09
N ASP A 95 0.28 14.77 -16.92
CA ASP A 95 -1.15 14.45 -16.82
C ASP A 95 -1.65 14.67 -15.38
N GLU A 96 -2.96 14.54 -15.18
CA GLU A 96 -3.58 14.47 -13.87
C GLU A 96 -3.08 13.25 -13.09
N GLY A 97 -3.05 13.35 -11.76
CA GLY A 97 -2.61 12.28 -10.86
C GLY A 97 -3.46 12.20 -9.61
N ASP A 98 -3.62 11.00 -9.10
CA ASP A 98 -4.31 10.72 -7.85
C ASP A 98 -3.32 10.69 -6.69
N LEU A 99 -3.47 11.60 -5.72
CA LEU A 99 -2.57 11.72 -4.58
C LEU A 99 -2.61 10.49 -3.66
N ASP A 100 -3.81 9.94 -3.40
CA ASP A 100 -3.98 8.81 -2.50
C ASP A 100 -3.24 7.56 -3.03
N SER A 101 -3.28 7.36 -4.34
CA SER A 101 -2.50 6.30 -5.01
C SER A 101 -1.00 6.50 -4.83
N LYS A 102 -0.50 7.75 -4.91
CA LYS A 102 0.92 8.04 -4.66
C LYS A 102 1.30 7.70 -3.22
N LEU A 103 0.52 8.20 -2.25
CA LEU A 103 0.75 7.97 -0.82
C LEU A 103 0.72 6.49 -0.48
N THR A 104 -0.21 5.72 -1.06
CA THR A 104 -0.29 4.27 -0.86
C THR A 104 1.00 3.56 -1.27
N THR A 105 1.61 3.95 -2.41
CA THR A 105 2.85 3.32 -2.87
C THR A 105 4.08 3.75 -2.08
N LEU A 106 3.99 4.78 -1.25
CA LEU A 106 5.06 5.25 -0.37
C LEU A 106 5.09 4.53 0.99
N ASP A 107 4.20 3.57 1.24
CA ASP A 107 4.35 2.67 2.38
C ASP A 107 5.46 1.64 2.08
N PRO A 108 6.49 1.49 2.94
CA PRO A 108 7.55 0.51 2.73
C PRO A 108 7.07 -0.92 2.54
N ASN A 109 5.92 -1.29 3.13
CA ASN A 109 5.30 -2.59 2.92
C ASN A 109 4.82 -2.82 1.48
N PHE A 110 4.71 -1.76 0.66
CA PHE A 110 4.37 -1.91 -0.75
C PHE A 110 5.45 -2.71 -1.52
N SER A 111 6.71 -2.62 -1.09
CA SER A 111 7.78 -3.47 -1.61
C SER A 111 7.55 -4.96 -1.32
N ALA A 112 7.00 -5.31 -0.16
CA ALA A 112 6.63 -6.69 0.16
C ALA A 112 5.49 -7.21 -0.74
N VAL A 113 4.58 -6.34 -1.19
CA VAL A 113 3.55 -6.68 -2.19
C VAL A 113 4.22 -7.01 -3.53
N MET A 114 5.24 -6.26 -3.93
CA MET A 114 5.99 -6.56 -5.15
C MET A 114 6.72 -7.90 -5.07
N VAL A 115 7.32 -8.23 -3.92
CA VAL A 115 7.90 -9.57 -3.67
C VAL A 115 6.85 -10.67 -3.85
N GLU A 116 5.66 -10.49 -3.26
CA GLU A 116 4.56 -11.47 -3.41
C GLU A 116 4.18 -11.68 -4.88
N LEU A 117 4.01 -10.59 -5.64
CA LEU A 117 3.67 -10.67 -7.06
C LEU A 117 4.75 -11.39 -7.88
N MET A 118 6.03 -11.08 -7.63
CA MET A 118 7.16 -11.73 -8.28
C MET A 118 7.23 -13.22 -7.92
N TYR A 119 7.00 -13.56 -6.66
CA TYR A 119 6.93 -14.96 -6.20
C TYR A 119 5.81 -15.73 -6.90
N GLN A 120 4.61 -15.15 -7.00
CA GLN A 120 3.46 -15.77 -7.70
C GLN A 120 3.73 -16.00 -9.19
N LEU A 121 4.55 -15.16 -9.81
CA LEU A 121 5.02 -15.33 -11.20
C LEU A 121 6.13 -16.38 -11.32
N GLY A 122 6.62 -16.93 -10.22
CA GLY A 122 7.66 -17.95 -10.17
C GLY A 122 9.07 -17.42 -10.43
N LEU A 123 9.29 -16.10 -10.28
CA LEU A 123 10.61 -15.49 -10.40
C LEU A 123 11.55 -15.98 -9.29
N LYS A 124 12.83 -16.18 -9.66
CA LYS A 124 13.87 -16.72 -8.78
C LYS A 124 15.14 -15.86 -8.89
N ASP A 125 16.04 -16.08 -7.95
CA ASP A 125 17.39 -15.49 -7.97
C ASP A 125 18.08 -15.71 -9.33
N GLY A 126 18.62 -14.65 -9.91
CA GLY A 126 19.26 -14.61 -11.21
C GLY A 126 18.32 -14.40 -12.41
N ASP A 127 16.99 -14.47 -12.23
CA ASP A 127 16.05 -14.16 -13.31
C ASP A 127 16.11 -12.68 -13.70
N THR A 128 15.82 -12.40 -14.96
CA THR A 128 15.85 -11.03 -15.51
C THR A 128 14.44 -10.60 -15.91
N ILE A 129 14.05 -9.39 -15.49
CA ILE A 129 12.76 -8.78 -15.86
C ILE A 129 12.94 -7.41 -16.50
N ALA A 130 12.03 -7.06 -17.41
CA ALA A 130 11.92 -5.71 -17.95
C ALA A 130 10.96 -4.88 -17.06
N VAL A 131 11.42 -3.69 -16.66
CA VAL A 131 10.63 -2.76 -15.84
C VAL A 131 10.54 -1.42 -16.55
N LEU A 132 9.31 -1.01 -16.88
CA LEU A 132 9.05 0.32 -17.43
C LEU A 132 8.59 1.23 -16.28
N MET A 133 9.32 2.31 -16.07
CA MET A 133 9.08 3.26 -14.98
C MET A 133 8.80 4.66 -15.53
N THR A 134 7.96 5.39 -14.82
CA THR A 134 7.73 6.81 -15.05
C THR A 134 7.91 7.57 -13.75
N GLY A 135 8.11 8.88 -13.82
CA GLY A 135 8.12 9.73 -12.63
C GLY A 135 6.78 9.77 -11.89
N SER A 136 5.70 9.24 -12.49
CA SER A 136 4.35 9.33 -11.92
C SER A 136 4.17 8.60 -10.59
N MET A 137 4.89 7.51 -10.35
CA MET A 137 4.72 6.66 -9.16
C MET A 137 6.07 6.35 -8.50
N PRO A 138 6.71 7.35 -7.87
CA PRO A 138 8.06 7.19 -7.31
C PRO A 138 8.13 6.08 -6.25
N GLY A 139 7.11 5.95 -5.39
CA GLY A 139 7.03 4.86 -4.42
C GLY A 139 7.01 3.48 -5.07
N ALA A 140 6.20 3.28 -6.11
CA ALA A 140 6.14 2.00 -6.82
C ALA A 140 7.46 1.68 -7.53
N ASN A 141 8.15 2.70 -8.09
CA ASN A 141 9.47 2.52 -8.70
C ASN A 141 10.49 2.01 -7.67
N ILE A 142 10.53 2.61 -6.48
CA ILE A 142 11.43 2.17 -5.41
C ILE A 142 11.03 0.76 -4.94
N ALA A 143 9.73 0.51 -4.78
CA ALA A 143 9.22 -0.78 -4.32
C ALA A 143 9.63 -1.94 -5.25
N VAL A 144 9.48 -1.77 -6.57
CA VAL A 144 9.87 -2.83 -7.52
C VAL A 144 11.37 -3.08 -7.52
N LEU A 145 12.19 -2.02 -7.44
CA LEU A 145 13.65 -2.16 -7.42
C LEU A 145 14.15 -2.83 -6.14
N THR A 146 13.56 -2.49 -4.99
CA THR A 146 13.91 -3.10 -3.70
C THR A 146 13.42 -4.54 -3.59
N ALA A 147 12.27 -4.87 -4.17
CA ALA A 147 11.80 -6.24 -4.30
C ALA A 147 12.72 -7.09 -5.20
N CYS A 148 13.12 -6.56 -6.35
CA CYS A 148 14.12 -7.22 -7.20
C CYS A 148 15.40 -7.52 -6.44
N LYS A 149 15.89 -6.53 -5.67
CA LYS A 149 17.12 -6.68 -4.89
C LYS A 149 16.99 -7.76 -3.81
N ALA A 150 15.85 -7.80 -3.09
CA ALA A 150 15.61 -8.79 -2.05
C ALA A 150 15.48 -10.22 -2.61
N LEU A 151 14.92 -10.38 -3.81
CA LEU A 151 14.77 -11.67 -4.49
C LEU A 151 15.99 -12.09 -5.33
N GLY A 152 17.00 -11.22 -5.50
CA GLY A 152 18.11 -11.48 -6.43
C GLY A 152 17.72 -11.42 -7.91
N VAL A 153 16.57 -10.84 -8.24
CA VAL A 153 16.08 -10.63 -9.61
C VAL A 153 16.78 -9.43 -10.24
N ILE A 154 17.15 -9.53 -11.51
CA ILE A 154 17.88 -8.50 -12.24
C ILE A 154 16.89 -7.63 -13.05
N PRO A 155 16.64 -6.37 -12.66
CA PRO A 155 15.76 -5.47 -13.41
C PRO A 155 16.52 -4.82 -14.57
N ILE A 156 15.97 -4.89 -15.78
CA ILE A 156 16.36 -4.04 -16.92
C ILE A 156 15.31 -2.93 -17.01
N THR A 157 15.72 -1.69 -16.73
CA THR A 157 14.79 -0.57 -16.58
C THR A 157 14.81 0.37 -17.78
N ILE A 158 13.61 0.82 -18.19
CA ILE A 158 13.40 1.95 -19.09
C ILE A 158 12.62 2.99 -18.32
N THR A 159 13.14 4.21 -18.22
CA THR A 159 12.58 5.26 -17.39
C THR A 159 12.26 6.50 -18.24
N SER A 160 11.06 7.07 -18.06
CA SER A 160 10.71 8.39 -18.60
C SER A 160 10.90 9.48 -17.54
N VAL A 161 11.23 10.70 -17.99
CA VAL A 161 11.43 11.86 -17.09
C VAL A 161 10.09 12.50 -16.67
N GLY A 162 9.05 12.43 -17.52
CA GLY A 162 7.75 13.02 -17.20
C GLY A 162 7.02 12.31 -16.06
N ALA A 163 6.24 13.07 -15.30
CA ALA A 163 5.43 12.57 -14.20
C ALA A 163 4.04 13.19 -14.19
N SER A 164 3.04 12.43 -13.77
CA SER A 164 1.72 13.00 -13.45
C SER A 164 1.79 13.85 -12.17
N GLN A 165 0.73 14.61 -11.90
CA GLN A 165 0.59 15.38 -10.66
C GLN A 165 1.02 14.56 -9.44
N TRP A 166 1.66 15.18 -8.46
CA TRP A 166 2.12 14.57 -7.21
C TRP A 166 3.20 13.47 -7.38
N GLY A 167 3.63 13.20 -8.61
CA GLY A 167 4.74 12.30 -8.89
C GLY A 167 6.10 12.98 -8.71
N ALA A 168 7.18 12.38 -9.24
CA ALA A 168 8.52 12.97 -9.24
C ALA A 168 8.60 14.06 -10.33
N ASN A 169 7.90 15.16 -10.10
CA ASN A 169 7.77 16.27 -11.05
C ASN A 169 8.39 17.59 -10.57
N LEU A 170 9.23 17.54 -9.55
CA LEU A 170 10.02 18.71 -9.11
C LEU A 170 11.25 18.82 -9.99
N VAL A 171 11.45 20.00 -10.61
CA VAL A 171 12.56 20.23 -11.55
C VAL A 171 13.89 20.41 -10.83
N ASP A 172 13.83 20.88 -9.59
CA ASP A 172 15.01 21.17 -8.75
C ASP A 172 15.43 19.99 -7.85
N PHE A 173 14.79 18.83 -8.06
CA PHE A 173 15.06 17.62 -7.24
C PHE A 173 14.98 16.35 -8.06
#